data_f31446bac708789b7e28ab73369edc22
#
_entry.id   f31446bac708789b7e28ab73369edc22
#
_cell.length_a   1.000
_cell.length_b   1.000
_cell.length_c   1.000
_cell.angle_alpha   90.00
_cell.angle_beta   90.00
_cell.angle_gamma   90.00
#
_symmetry.space_group_name_H-M   'P 1'
#
loop_
_entity.id
_entity.type
_entity.pdbx_description
1 polymer ?
#
loop_
_entity_poly.entity_id
_entity_poly.type
_entity_poly.pdbx_seq_one_letter_code
_entity_poly.pdbx_strand_id
1 'polypeptide(L)'
;KIRFKIPEKEIVIENDFVLAMTGYKPNFQLLESLGVEFQEDEFKTPVYNSITMQSNQMGVYLAGVVCGGLKTNKWFIENSRIHANIIMDHVKKI
;
A
#
# COMPACT_ATOMS: atom_id res chain seq x y z
N LYS A 1 31.73 -7.95 -4.23
CA LYS A 1 31.19 -7.70 -5.59
C LYS A 1 29.68 -7.65 -5.55
N ILE A 2 29.14 -6.71 -6.29
CA ILE A 2 27.69 -6.53 -6.40
C ILE A 2 27.31 -6.66 -7.86
N ARG A 3 26.29 -7.47 -8.13
CA ARG A 3 25.77 -7.70 -9.47
C ARG A 3 24.41 -7.06 -9.62
N PHE A 4 24.24 -6.31 -10.70
CA PHE A 4 22.96 -5.74 -11.09
C PHE A 4 22.53 -6.34 -12.41
N LYS A 5 21.29 -6.80 -12.48
CA LYS A 5 20.68 -7.24 -13.74
C LYS A 5 19.74 -6.17 -14.24
N ILE A 6 19.97 -5.72 -15.47
CA ILE A 6 19.01 -4.91 -16.20
C ILE A 6 18.59 -5.69 -17.44
N PRO A 7 17.47 -5.33 -18.11
CA PRO A 7 16.94 -6.17 -19.19
C PRO A 7 17.95 -6.55 -20.28
N GLU A 8 18.97 -5.74 -20.53
CA GLU A 8 19.90 -5.94 -21.64
C GLU A 8 21.27 -6.46 -21.22
N LYS A 9 21.64 -6.32 -19.94
CA LYS A 9 22.97 -6.75 -19.49
C LYS A 9 23.05 -6.85 -17.97
N GLU A 10 24.11 -7.49 -17.52
CA GLU A 10 24.45 -7.59 -16.11
C GLU A 10 25.64 -6.67 -15.83
N ILE A 11 25.53 -5.85 -14.78
CA ILE A 11 26.59 -4.94 -14.36
C ILE A 11 27.15 -5.44 -13.03
N VAL A 12 28.48 -5.54 -12.92
CA VAL A 12 29.16 -5.96 -11.73
C VAL A 12 30.07 -4.83 -11.27
N ILE A 13 29.94 -4.42 -9.99
CA ILE A 13 30.81 -3.42 -9.38
C ILE A 13 31.38 -3.95 -8.07
N GLU A 14 32.57 -3.49 -7.74
CA GLU A 14 33.20 -3.80 -6.46
C GLU A 14 32.60 -2.90 -5.39
N ASN A 15 32.08 -3.51 -4.33
CA ASN A 15 31.49 -2.76 -3.21
C ASN A 15 31.38 -3.69 -2.00
N ASP A 16 31.47 -3.11 -0.81
CA ASP A 16 31.36 -3.87 0.44
C ASP A 16 29.93 -3.81 1.03
N PHE A 17 29.16 -2.76 0.75
CA PHE A 17 27.82 -2.57 1.31
C PHE A 17 26.83 -2.12 0.26
N VAL A 18 25.58 -2.53 0.45
CA VAL A 18 24.46 -2.13 -0.43
C VAL A 18 23.30 -1.62 0.42
N LEU A 19 22.75 -0.47 0.05
CA LEU A 19 21.47 0.00 0.57
C LEU A 19 20.45 -0.16 -0.56
N ALA A 20 19.55 -1.12 -0.40
CA ALA A 20 18.52 -1.39 -1.39
C ALA A 20 17.26 -0.61 -1.03
N MET A 21 17.15 0.62 -1.55
CA MET A 21 16.01 1.51 -1.29
C MET A 21 14.89 1.26 -2.30
N THR A 22 14.48 0.00 -2.41
CA THR A 22 13.53 -0.46 -3.41
C THR A 22 12.07 -0.14 -3.09
N GLY A 23 11.82 0.42 -1.89
CA GLY A 23 10.45 0.65 -1.42
C GLY A 23 9.87 -0.59 -0.77
N TYR A 24 8.56 -0.62 -0.64
CA TYR A 24 7.86 -1.70 0.02
C TYR A 24 6.49 -1.92 -0.62
N LYS A 25 5.87 -3.05 -0.28
CA LYS A 25 4.49 -3.35 -0.71
C LYS A 25 3.64 -3.66 0.52
N PRO A 26 2.32 -3.42 0.46
CA PRO A 26 1.42 -3.71 1.58
C PRO A 26 1.39 -5.19 1.93
N ASN A 27 1.01 -5.50 3.17
CA ASN A 27 0.80 -6.86 3.62
C ASN A 27 -0.61 -7.32 3.18
N PHE A 28 -0.72 -7.78 1.95
CA PHE A 28 -1.99 -8.25 1.39
C PHE A 28 -2.52 -9.48 2.11
N GLN A 29 -1.63 -10.30 2.65
CA GLN A 29 -2.01 -11.51 3.36
C GLN A 29 -2.85 -11.19 4.59
N LEU A 30 -2.49 -10.16 5.34
CA LEU A 30 -3.26 -9.69 6.48
C LEU A 30 -4.64 -9.19 6.03
N LEU A 31 -4.69 -8.40 4.96
CA LEU A 31 -5.94 -7.86 4.44
C LEU A 31 -6.87 -8.97 3.96
N GLU A 32 -6.33 -9.97 3.28
CA GLU A 32 -7.10 -11.13 2.84
C GLU A 32 -7.66 -11.91 4.02
N SER A 33 -6.90 -12.05 5.10
CA SER A 33 -7.36 -12.75 6.31
C SER A 33 -8.50 -12.01 7.00
N LEU A 34 -8.60 -10.70 6.83
CA LEU A 34 -9.70 -9.87 7.33
C LEU A 34 -10.92 -9.86 6.41
N GLY A 35 -10.83 -10.50 5.25
CA GLY A 35 -11.92 -10.56 4.29
C GLY A 35 -11.99 -9.36 3.35
N VAL A 36 -10.93 -8.54 3.29
CA VAL A 36 -10.88 -7.40 2.38
C VAL A 36 -10.70 -7.89 0.95
N GLU A 37 -11.53 -7.40 0.05
CA GLU A 37 -11.43 -7.70 -1.37
C GLU A 37 -10.54 -6.69 -2.08
N PHE A 38 -10.03 -7.06 -3.25
CA PHE A 38 -9.16 -6.23 -4.07
C PHE A 38 -9.78 -6.02 -5.44
N GLN A 39 -9.54 -4.84 -6.02
CA GLN A 39 -9.97 -4.55 -7.38
C GLN A 39 -9.12 -5.36 -8.36
N GLU A 40 -9.70 -5.65 -9.52
CA GLU A 40 -9.00 -6.34 -10.60
C GLU A 40 -8.19 -5.34 -11.42
N ASP A 41 -7.21 -4.72 -10.79
CA ASP A 41 -6.29 -3.80 -11.45
C ASP A 41 -4.85 -4.28 -11.25
N GLU A 42 -3.92 -3.64 -11.97
CA GLU A 42 -2.50 -4.01 -11.89
C GLU A 42 -1.86 -3.66 -10.54
N PHE A 43 -2.51 -2.81 -9.74
CA PHE A 43 -1.98 -2.35 -8.45
C PHE A 43 -2.56 -3.13 -7.27
N LYS A 44 -3.49 -4.03 -7.50
CA LYS A 44 -4.15 -4.79 -6.44
C LYS A 44 -4.71 -3.86 -5.36
N THR A 45 -5.44 -2.83 -5.80
CA THR A 45 -6.02 -1.82 -4.91
C THR A 45 -7.13 -2.43 -4.07
N PRO A 46 -7.11 -2.27 -2.73
CA PRO A 46 -8.20 -2.79 -1.90
C PRO A 46 -9.52 -2.08 -2.19
N VAL A 47 -10.61 -2.80 -2.05
CA VAL A 47 -11.95 -2.22 -2.20
C VAL A 47 -12.30 -1.43 -0.96
N TYR A 48 -12.60 -0.16 -1.11
CA TYR A 48 -13.05 0.69 -0.01
C TYR A 48 -13.88 1.86 -0.53
N ASN A 49 -14.69 2.42 0.38
CA ASN A 49 -15.48 3.61 0.09
C ASN A 49 -14.64 4.85 0.40
N SER A 50 -14.36 5.66 -0.60
CA SER A 50 -13.52 6.86 -0.43
C SER A 50 -14.14 7.94 0.45
N ILE A 51 -15.45 7.85 0.68
CA ILE A 51 -16.17 8.82 1.54
C ILE A 51 -16.04 8.44 3.01
N THR A 52 -16.06 7.15 3.33
CA THR A 52 -16.01 6.65 4.71
C THR A 52 -14.70 5.94 5.04
N MET A 53 -13.92 5.57 4.05
CA MET A 53 -12.70 4.75 4.16
C MET A 53 -12.97 3.32 4.64
N GLN A 54 -14.24 2.92 4.72
CA GLN A 54 -14.59 1.55 5.11
C GLN A 54 -14.40 0.60 3.93
N SER A 55 -13.79 -0.57 4.20
CA SER A 55 -13.60 -1.60 3.19
C SER A 55 -14.94 -2.30 2.87
N ASN A 56 -14.88 -3.35 2.04
CA ASN A 56 -16.05 -4.19 1.79
C ASN A 56 -16.52 -4.95 3.05
N GLN A 57 -15.67 -5.06 4.07
CA GLN A 57 -16.04 -5.68 5.34
C GLN A 57 -16.47 -4.62 6.34
N MET A 58 -17.67 -4.78 6.90
CA MET A 58 -18.19 -3.84 7.90
C MET A 58 -17.26 -3.79 9.12
N GLY A 59 -16.91 -2.58 9.54
CA GLY A 59 -16.04 -2.37 10.70
C GLY A 59 -14.55 -2.37 10.37
N VAL A 60 -14.16 -2.68 9.14
CA VAL A 60 -12.75 -2.65 8.71
C VAL A 60 -12.52 -1.43 7.84
N TYR A 61 -11.71 -0.52 8.33
CA TYR A 61 -11.37 0.74 7.66
C TYR A 61 -9.93 0.71 7.17
N LEU A 62 -9.66 1.38 6.07
CA LEU A 62 -8.32 1.46 5.49
C LEU A 62 -7.83 2.91 5.50
N ALA A 63 -6.56 3.09 5.82
CA ALA A 63 -5.94 4.41 5.84
C ALA A 63 -4.48 4.32 5.41
N GLY A 64 -4.00 5.38 4.78
CA GLY A 64 -2.60 5.50 4.44
C GLY A 64 -2.22 4.80 3.14
N VAL A 65 -0.97 4.37 3.07
CA VAL A 65 -0.35 3.82 1.85
C VAL A 65 -1.14 2.63 1.28
N VAL A 66 -1.71 1.81 2.14
CA VAL A 66 -2.44 0.60 1.73
C VAL A 66 -3.60 0.90 0.79
N CYS A 67 -4.19 2.09 0.87
CA CYS A 67 -5.30 2.50 0.00
C CYS A 67 -4.91 2.56 -1.48
N GLY A 68 -3.63 2.64 -1.79
CA GLY A 68 -3.12 2.63 -3.16
C GLY A 68 -2.69 1.26 -3.65
N GLY A 69 -2.81 0.21 -2.83
CA GLY A 69 -2.34 -1.12 -3.19
C GLY A 69 -0.85 -1.12 -3.50
N LEU A 70 -0.47 -1.71 -4.63
CA LEU A 70 0.93 -1.75 -5.06
C LEU A 70 1.47 -0.38 -5.49
N LYS A 71 0.60 0.59 -5.71
CA LYS A 71 1.01 1.97 -6.02
C LYS A 71 1.34 2.70 -4.72
N THR A 72 2.46 2.35 -4.11
CA THR A 72 2.85 2.83 -2.79
C THR A 72 3.27 4.29 -2.76
N ASN A 73 3.42 4.93 -3.91
CA ASN A 73 3.75 6.36 -4.01
C ASN A 73 2.52 7.28 -4.08
N LYS A 74 1.31 6.73 -4.03
CA LYS A 74 0.08 7.52 -4.10
C LYS A 74 -0.23 8.22 -2.77
N TRP A 75 -0.04 7.52 -1.65
CA TRP A 75 -0.37 8.02 -0.33
C TRP A 75 0.87 8.09 0.55
N PHE A 76 1.09 9.25 1.14
CA PHE A 76 2.15 9.52 2.11
C PHE A 76 1.52 10.03 3.39
N ILE A 77 2.31 10.20 4.44
CA ILE A 77 1.82 10.76 5.71
C ILE A 77 1.13 12.10 5.47
N GLU A 78 1.73 12.95 4.64
CA GLU A 78 1.21 14.30 4.35
C GLU A 78 -0.21 14.29 3.77
N ASN A 79 -0.46 13.50 2.73
CA ASN A 79 -1.73 13.53 2.03
C ASN A 79 -2.73 12.51 2.54
N SER A 80 -2.29 11.55 3.36
CA SER A 80 -3.18 10.50 3.89
C SER A 80 -3.64 10.75 5.33
N ARG A 81 -3.13 11.77 5.98
CA ARG A 81 -3.53 12.07 7.37
C ARG A 81 -5.01 12.43 7.50
N ILE A 82 -5.65 12.86 6.42
CA ILE A 82 -7.09 13.11 6.40
C ILE A 82 -7.91 11.84 6.55
N HIS A 83 -7.33 10.66 6.25
CA HIS A 83 -8.03 9.39 6.36
C HIS A 83 -8.53 9.15 7.79
N ALA A 84 -7.72 9.50 8.78
CA ALA A 84 -8.11 9.34 10.18
C ALA A 84 -9.34 10.16 10.52
N ASN A 85 -9.41 11.41 10.04
CA ASN A 85 -10.57 12.27 10.27
C ASN A 85 -11.82 11.73 9.61
N ILE A 86 -11.69 11.23 8.38
CA ILE A 86 -12.81 10.64 7.63
C ILE A 86 -13.35 9.43 8.37
N ILE A 87 -12.47 8.55 8.83
CA ILE A 87 -12.84 7.34 9.55
C ILE A 87 -13.54 7.68 10.85
N MET A 88 -12.99 8.60 11.63
CA MET A 88 -13.57 8.98 12.92
C MET A 88 -14.93 9.63 12.77
N ASP A 89 -15.11 10.46 11.76
CA ASP A 89 -16.42 11.06 11.47
C ASP A 89 -17.47 9.99 11.16
N HIS A 90 -17.09 8.98 10.39
CA HIS A 90 -18.00 7.88 10.08
C HIS A 90 -18.33 7.04 11.33
N VAL A 91 -17.32 6.70 12.12
CA VAL A 91 -17.50 5.90 13.34
C VAL A 91 -18.43 6.62 14.33
N LYS A 92 -18.30 7.94 14.45
CA LYS A 92 -19.18 8.71 15.35
C LYS A 92 -20.64 8.73 14.93
N LYS A 93 -20.91 8.49 13.65
CA LYS A 93 -22.29 8.51 13.12
C LYS A 93 -22.98 7.14 13.22
N ILE A 94 -22.26 6.11 13.59
CA ILE A 94 -22.83 4.76 13.72
C ILE A 94 -23.59 4.62 15.08
#